data_4a067baf3e83b5280d30d8f6570f9128
#
_entry.id   4a067baf3e83b5280d30d8f6570f9128
#
_cell.length_a   1.000
_cell.length_b   1.000
_cell.length_c   1.000
_cell.angle_alpha   90.00
_cell.angle_beta   90.00
_cell.angle_gamma   90.00
#
_symmetry.space_group_name_H-M   'P 1'
#
loop_
_entity.id
_entity.type
_entity.pdbx_description
1 polymer ?
#
loop_
_entity_poly.entity_id
_entity_poly.type
_entity_poly.pdbx_seq_one_letter_code
_entity_poly.pdbx_strand_id
1 'polypeptide(L)'
;MDNRPVGIFDSGFGGLTALKALREMMPDENIIYFGDNGRAPYGGRGAEQLKAMARQDIAFVSGLGVKAMIVACGTLSSAAADVLEECSLPLSGVLNASVNVLQQLGGSSPLGIIATEASIKSGAFKAALHAAFPEREIIDLACPEFVPLIESGHISADDPLLTAAVERALAPLKARQPGTLLLGCTHYGIVGDAISAYLGRDVRLVSASECAASEMRDRLVSSGMTGGEGRTQYLTSGSAEDFSKVASVILGMDDIRAEHIPPMEVEYI
;
A
#
# COMPACT_ATOMS: atom_id res chain seq x y z
N MET A 1 0.95 27.45 -6.20
CA MET A 1 1.48 26.21 -6.78
C MET A 1 2.74 25.81 -6.03
N ASP A 2 2.88 24.55 -5.69
CA ASP A 2 4.05 23.99 -5.03
C ASP A 2 4.59 22.85 -5.89
N ASN A 3 5.69 23.09 -6.59
CA ASN A 3 6.28 22.13 -7.56
C ASN A 3 7.18 21.07 -6.91
N ARG A 4 7.34 21.10 -5.56
CA ARG A 4 8.04 20.04 -4.84
C ARG A 4 7.31 18.71 -5.06
N PRO A 5 8.02 17.58 -5.09
CA PRO A 5 7.38 16.30 -5.35
C PRO A 5 6.55 15.80 -4.16
N VAL A 6 5.62 14.90 -4.43
CA VAL A 6 5.02 14.01 -3.44
C VAL A 6 5.92 12.80 -3.28
N GLY A 7 6.33 12.49 -2.04
CA GLY A 7 7.06 11.27 -1.74
C GLY A 7 6.09 10.10 -1.57
N ILE A 8 6.42 8.95 -2.15
CA ILE A 8 5.70 7.69 -1.91
C ILE A 8 6.73 6.65 -1.53
N PHE A 9 6.58 5.98 -0.40
CA PHE A 9 7.47 4.88 -0.07
C PHE A 9 6.73 3.62 0.38
N ASP A 10 7.39 2.50 0.12
CA ASP A 10 6.91 1.14 0.40
C ASP A 10 8.08 0.23 0.71
N SER A 11 7.83 -0.91 1.35
CA SER A 11 8.83 -1.96 1.56
C SER A 11 9.35 -2.60 0.26
N GLY A 12 8.71 -2.34 -0.88
CA GLY A 12 9.07 -2.97 -2.14
C GLY A 12 8.34 -2.40 -3.35
N PHE A 13 7.64 -3.27 -4.08
CA PHE A 13 6.98 -2.94 -5.34
C PHE A 13 5.49 -2.57 -5.18
N GLY A 14 4.86 -3.02 -4.11
CA GLY A 14 3.41 -2.89 -3.93
C GLY A 14 2.92 -1.45 -3.97
N GLY A 15 3.69 -0.53 -3.40
CA GLY A 15 3.38 0.90 -3.38
C GLY A 15 3.31 1.57 -4.76
N LEU A 16 3.81 0.92 -5.83
CA LEU A 16 3.62 1.39 -7.20
C LEU A 16 2.12 1.48 -7.57
N THR A 17 1.26 0.72 -6.91
CA THR A 17 -0.21 0.85 -7.06
C THR A 17 -0.72 2.19 -6.53
N ALA A 18 -0.16 2.72 -5.43
CA ALA A 18 -0.47 4.05 -4.93
C ALA A 18 0.08 5.14 -5.84
N LEU A 19 1.29 4.95 -6.40
CA LEU A 19 1.86 5.85 -7.40
C LEU A 19 0.96 5.93 -8.63
N LYS A 20 0.54 4.78 -9.17
CA LYS A 20 -0.35 4.70 -10.33
C LYS A 20 -1.65 5.45 -10.07
N ALA A 21 -2.30 5.16 -8.94
CA ALA A 21 -3.54 5.84 -8.57
C ALA A 21 -3.38 7.35 -8.41
N LEU A 22 -2.29 7.81 -7.77
CA LEU A 22 -2.03 9.25 -7.63
C LEU A 22 -1.75 9.90 -8.99
N ARG A 23 -0.98 9.25 -9.86
CA ARG A 23 -0.67 9.74 -11.21
C ARG A 23 -1.92 9.88 -12.08
N GLU A 24 -2.86 8.93 -11.99
CA GLU A 24 -4.14 8.99 -12.72
C GLU A 24 -5.02 10.15 -12.23
N MET A 25 -5.03 10.42 -10.92
CA MET A 25 -5.82 11.51 -10.32
C MET A 25 -5.17 12.89 -10.45
N MET A 26 -3.84 12.94 -10.48
CA MET A 26 -3.04 14.16 -10.44
C MET A 26 -1.87 14.04 -11.44
N PRO A 27 -2.13 14.11 -12.76
CA PRO A 27 -1.13 13.84 -13.78
C PRO A 27 0.04 14.83 -13.79
N ASP A 28 -0.16 16.05 -13.31
CA ASP A 28 0.87 17.09 -13.30
C ASP A 28 1.76 17.06 -12.04
N GLU A 29 1.43 16.25 -11.03
CA GLU A 29 2.24 16.19 -9.81
C GLU A 29 3.61 15.56 -10.05
N ASN A 30 4.65 16.16 -9.47
CA ASN A 30 5.95 15.49 -9.40
C ASN A 30 5.93 14.44 -8.28
N ILE A 31 6.47 13.26 -8.55
CA ILE A 31 6.48 12.14 -7.61
C ILE A 31 7.90 11.61 -7.45
N ILE A 32 8.30 11.34 -6.21
CA ILE A 32 9.46 10.50 -5.90
C ILE A 32 8.94 9.22 -5.27
N TYR A 33 9.21 8.08 -5.89
CA TYR A 33 8.92 6.77 -5.35
C TYR A 33 10.19 6.18 -4.73
N PHE A 34 10.09 5.66 -3.51
CA PHE A 34 11.15 4.90 -2.86
C PHE A 34 10.65 3.51 -2.48
N GLY A 35 11.23 2.47 -3.10
CA GLY A 35 11.03 1.07 -2.75
C GLY A 35 12.20 0.53 -1.93
N ASP A 36 11.96 0.19 -0.66
CA ASP A 36 13.01 -0.33 0.23
C ASP A 36 13.23 -1.84 0.05
N ASN A 37 13.38 -2.26 -1.20
CA ASN A 37 13.51 -3.66 -1.62
C ASN A 37 14.73 -4.35 -1.01
N GLY A 38 15.81 -3.61 -0.73
CA GLY A 38 17.04 -4.17 -0.14
C GLY A 38 16.84 -4.69 1.28
N ARG A 39 15.80 -4.22 1.98
CA ARG A 39 15.44 -4.67 3.33
C ARG A 39 14.15 -5.49 3.38
N ALA A 40 13.52 -5.73 2.23
CA ALA A 40 12.32 -6.59 2.14
C ALA A 40 12.67 -8.07 2.50
N PRO A 41 11.69 -8.87 2.97
CA PRO A 41 10.32 -8.52 3.29
C PRO A 41 10.16 -7.86 4.68
N TYR A 42 9.18 -6.97 4.80
CA TYR A 42 8.82 -6.35 6.09
C TYR A 42 7.84 -7.24 6.89
N GLY A 43 7.03 -8.02 6.21
CA GLY A 43 5.90 -8.76 6.78
C GLY A 43 6.25 -9.82 7.85
N GLY A 44 7.52 -10.18 8.02
CA GLY A 44 7.98 -11.13 9.06
C GLY A 44 8.78 -10.47 10.19
N ARG A 45 8.94 -9.13 10.19
CA ARG A 45 9.79 -8.42 11.15
C ARG A 45 9.05 -8.04 12.43
N GLY A 46 9.78 -7.88 13.53
CA GLY A 46 9.25 -7.42 14.81
C GLY A 46 8.85 -5.94 14.78
N ALA A 47 7.93 -5.54 15.67
CA ALA A 47 7.36 -4.19 15.69
C ALA A 47 8.44 -3.09 15.87
N GLU A 48 9.39 -3.26 16.79
CA GLU A 48 10.44 -2.26 17.04
C GLU A 48 11.36 -2.09 15.82
N GLN A 49 11.67 -3.19 15.14
CA GLN A 49 12.43 -3.12 13.89
C GLN A 49 11.66 -2.37 12.81
N LEU A 50 10.36 -2.63 12.66
CA LEU A 50 9.51 -1.92 11.69
C LEU A 50 9.40 -0.43 12.02
N LYS A 51 9.32 -0.06 13.29
CA LYS A 51 9.34 1.35 13.72
C LYS A 51 10.64 2.05 13.38
N ALA A 52 11.78 1.39 13.64
CA ALA A 52 13.09 1.93 13.28
C ALA A 52 13.22 2.13 11.77
N MET A 53 12.77 1.16 10.98
CA MET A 53 12.74 1.25 9.51
C MET A 53 11.83 2.38 9.04
N ALA A 54 10.63 2.52 9.60
CA ALA A 54 9.70 3.60 9.27
C ALA A 54 10.32 4.99 9.52
N ARG A 55 11.01 5.19 10.67
CA ARG A 55 11.71 6.46 10.95
C ARG A 55 12.78 6.76 9.92
N GLN A 56 13.55 5.76 9.52
CA GLN A 56 14.60 5.92 8.51
C GLN A 56 14.04 6.25 7.14
N ASP A 57 12.99 5.54 6.71
CA ASP A 57 12.32 5.77 5.41
C ASP A 57 11.70 7.17 5.35
N ILE A 58 11.01 7.59 6.43
CA ILE A 58 10.44 8.94 6.55
C ILE A 58 11.55 9.99 6.50
N ALA A 59 12.63 9.80 7.26
CA ALA A 59 13.74 10.75 7.28
C ALA A 59 14.41 10.86 5.90
N PHE A 60 14.65 9.73 5.24
CA PHE A 60 15.23 9.69 3.89
C PHE A 60 14.34 10.42 2.88
N VAL A 61 13.08 10.06 2.78
CA VAL A 61 12.16 10.66 1.80
C VAL A 61 11.91 12.14 2.10
N SER A 62 11.82 12.52 3.39
CA SER A 62 11.72 13.94 3.79
C SER A 62 12.96 14.74 3.36
N GLY A 63 14.16 14.14 3.46
CA GLY A 63 15.42 14.75 3.03
C GLY A 63 15.50 15.03 1.53
N LEU A 64 14.66 14.40 0.72
CA LEU A 64 14.56 14.66 -0.73
C LEU A 64 13.75 15.93 -1.06
N GLY A 65 13.28 16.67 -0.07
CA GLY A 65 12.56 17.93 -0.26
C GLY A 65 11.12 17.76 -0.74
N VAL A 66 10.47 16.65 -0.41
CA VAL A 66 9.07 16.41 -0.75
C VAL A 66 8.12 17.37 0.01
N LYS A 67 6.97 17.70 -0.57
CA LYS A 67 5.94 18.55 0.07
C LYS A 67 4.95 17.76 0.93
N ALA A 68 4.75 16.48 0.62
CA ALA A 68 3.85 15.57 1.30
C ALA A 68 4.29 14.14 1.06
N MET A 69 3.73 13.18 1.80
CA MET A 69 4.20 11.79 1.78
C MET A 69 3.05 10.77 1.82
N ILE A 70 3.12 9.73 1.00
CA ILE A 70 2.27 8.55 1.10
C ILE A 70 3.10 7.40 1.65
N VAL A 71 2.65 6.81 2.76
CA VAL A 71 3.17 5.53 3.27
C VAL A 71 2.32 4.42 2.68
N ALA A 72 2.81 3.87 1.58
CA ALA A 72 2.07 2.88 0.81
C ALA A 72 2.19 1.46 1.40
N CYS A 73 3.03 1.23 2.41
CA CYS A 73 3.22 -0.06 3.04
C CYS A 73 2.18 -0.35 4.12
N GLY A 74 1.33 -1.37 3.91
CA GLY A 74 0.34 -1.81 4.90
C GLY A 74 0.98 -2.30 6.21
N THR A 75 2.14 -2.94 6.13
CA THR A 75 2.90 -3.42 7.29
C THR A 75 3.39 -2.24 8.15
N LEU A 76 3.98 -1.20 7.54
CA LEU A 76 4.41 -0.01 8.27
C LEU A 76 3.21 0.78 8.81
N SER A 77 2.17 0.99 8.00
CA SER A 77 0.97 1.72 8.42
C SER A 77 0.25 1.06 9.60
N SER A 78 0.39 -0.25 9.78
CA SER A 78 -0.22 -0.97 10.89
C SER A 78 0.72 -1.16 12.09
N ALA A 79 2.00 -1.47 11.87
CA ALA A 79 2.93 -1.80 12.96
C ALA A 79 3.72 -0.59 13.50
N ALA A 80 3.77 0.52 12.76
CA ALA A 80 4.50 1.73 13.11
C ALA A 80 3.61 2.99 13.02
N ALA A 81 2.31 2.86 13.29
CA ALA A 81 1.36 3.97 13.19
C ALA A 81 1.75 5.17 14.06
N ASP A 82 2.27 4.92 15.27
CA ASP A 82 2.78 5.94 16.18
C ASP A 82 3.95 6.74 15.57
N VAL A 83 4.85 6.08 14.84
CA VAL A 83 5.96 6.74 14.13
C VAL A 83 5.46 7.63 12.98
N LEU A 84 4.41 7.18 12.28
CA LEU A 84 3.83 7.98 11.19
C LEU A 84 3.20 9.29 11.69
N GLU A 85 2.65 9.28 12.92
CA GLU A 85 2.08 10.46 13.56
C GLU A 85 3.15 11.49 13.98
N GLU A 86 4.41 11.08 14.16
CA GLU A 86 5.53 11.97 14.47
C GLU A 86 5.99 12.80 13.24
N CYS A 87 5.53 12.43 12.03
CA CYS A 87 5.95 13.10 10.79
C CYS A 87 5.39 14.52 10.70
N SER A 88 6.27 15.50 10.49
CA SER A 88 5.89 16.92 10.36
C SER A 88 5.30 17.30 9.00
N LEU A 89 5.49 16.46 7.97
CA LEU A 89 4.89 16.67 6.65
C LEU A 89 3.47 16.13 6.59
N PRO A 90 2.61 16.69 5.73
CA PRO A 90 1.34 16.06 5.41
C PRO A 90 1.57 14.62 4.96
N LEU A 91 1.01 13.66 5.70
CA LEU A 91 1.22 12.25 5.47
C LEU A 91 -0.13 11.52 5.30
N SER A 92 -0.21 10.61 4.34
CA SER A 92 -1.31 9.68 4.15
C SER A 92 -0.81 8.25 4.26
N GLY A 93 -1.26 7.52 5.27
CA GLY A 93 -0.97 6.10 5.46
C GLY A 93 -2.15 5.24 5.03
N VAL A 94 -1.88 4.08 4.42
CA VAL A 94 -2.92 3.22 3.85
C VAL A 94 -3.97 2.75 4.87
N LEU A 95 -3.63 2.61 6.15
CA LEU A 95 -4.58 2.20 7.18
C LEU A 95 -5.66 3.26 7.40
N ASN A 96 -5.27 4.46 7.81
CA ASN A 96 -6.22 5.53 8.16
C ASN A 96 -7.02 5.99 6.93
N ALA A 97 -6.37 6.11 5.78
CA ALA A 97 -7.04 6.45 4.53
C ALA A 97 -8.12 5.42 4.15
N SER A 98 -7.85 4.13 4.35
CA SER A 98 -8.83 3.07 4.10
C SER A 98 -10.04 3.18 5.02
N VAL A 99 -9.84 3.44 6.31
CA VAL A 99 -10.93 3.62 7.26
C VAL A 99 -11.82 4.79 6.86
N ASN A 100 -11.22 5.94 6.49
CA ASN A 100 -11.94 7.13 6.06
C ASN A 100 -12.81 6.86 4.82
N VAL A 101 -12.26 6.18 3.82
CA VAL A 101 -13.00 5.81 2.61
C VAL A 101 -14.14 4.83 2.92
N LEU A 102 -13.89 3.82 3.75
CA LEU A 102 -14.90 2.85 4.14
C LEU A 102 -16.06 3.50 4.93
N GLN A 103 -15.78 4.51 5.77
CA GLN A 103 -16.82 5.27 6.46
C GLN A 103 -17.70 6.05 5.47
N GLN A 104 -17.11 6.64 4.43
CA GLN A 104 -17.87 7.34 3.39
C GLN A 104 -18.73 6.37 2.54
N LEU A 105 -18.22 5.17 2.29
CA LEU A 105 -18.97 4.13 1.56
C LEU A 105 -20.15 3.56 2.37
N GLY A 106 -20.02 3.53 3.69
CA GLY A 106 -21.04 3.01 4.58
C GLY A 106 -21.28 1.51 4.42
N GLY A 107 -22.52 1.08 4.71
CA GLY A 107 -22.97 -0.31 4.58
C GLY A 107 -23.01 -1.06 5.90
N SER A 108 -23.86 -2.10 5.98
CA SER A 108 -24.08 -2.93 7.18
C SER A 108 -23.62 -4.37 7.04
N SER A 109 -23.34 -4.83 5.80
CA SER A 109 -22.85 -6.19 5.54
C SER A 109 -21.49 -6.42 6.20
N PRO A 110 -21.08 -7.68 6.47
CA PRO A 110 -19.74 -7.97 6.97
C PRO A 110 -18.65 -7.31 6.13
N LEU A 111 -17.60 -6.82 6.80
CA LEU A 111 -16.44 -6.20 6.18
C LEU A 111 -15.26 -7.15 6.27
N GLY A 112 -14.78 -7.61 5.12
CA GLY A 112 -13.55 -8.38 5.03
C GLY A 112 -12.32 -7.49 4.95
N ILE A 113 -11.21 -7.95 5.51
CA ILE A 113 -9.87 -7.41 5.24
C ILE A 113 -8.90 -8.55 5.00
N ILE A 114 -8.10 -8.41 3.97
CA ILE A 114 -6.95 -9.27 3.71
C ILE A 114 -5.67 -8.45 3.76
N ALA A 115 -4.63 -8.97 4.41
CA ALA A 115 -3.35 -8.27 4.56
C ALA A 115 -2.21 -9.27 4.78
N THR A 116 -0.98 -8.76 4.97
CA THR A 116 0.17 -9.58 5.35
C THR A 116 0.00 -10.13 6.78
N GLU A 117 0.70 -11.21 7.11
CA GLU A 117 0.68 -11.77 8.46
C GLU A 117 1.03 -10.74 9.54
N ALA A 118 2.05 -9.90 9.31
CA ALA A 118 2.44 -8.88 10.27
C ALA A 118 1.32 -7.85 10.47
N SER A 119 0.67 -7.42 9.40
CA SER A 119 -0.46 -6.48 9.48
C SER A 119 -1.65 -7.07 10.24
N ILE A 120 -1.98 -8.34 10.01
CA ILE A 120 -3.07 -9.01 10.74
C ILE A 120 -2.68 -9.23 12.21
N LYS A 121 -1.45 -9.72 12.48
CA LYS A 121 -0.96 -9.94 13.86
C LYS A 121 -0.87 -8.64 14.68
N SER A 122 -0.59 -7.50 14.06
CA SER A 122 -0.59 -6.21 14.76
C SER A 122 -1.97 -5.84 15.33
N GLY A 123 -3.04 -6.34 14.72
CA GLY A 123 -4.42 -6.01 15.08
C GLY A 123 -4.84 -4.58 14.75
N ALA A 124 -3.94 -3.73 14.22
CA ALA A 124 -4.22 -2.31 14.03
C ALA A 124 -5.36 -2.04 13.04
N PHE A 125 -5.38 -2.74 11.89
CA PHE A 125 -6.50 -2.63 10.96
C PHE A 125 -7.82 -3.04 11.60
N LYS A 126 -7.85 -4.18 12.30
CA LYS A 126 -9.05 -4.68 12.97
C LYS A 126 -9.55 -3.71 14.04
N ALA A 127 -8.65 -3.19 14.87
CA ALA A 127 -8.98 -2.22 15.91
C ALA A 127 -9.55 -0.92 15.30
N ALA A 128 -8.92 -0.37 14.26
CA ALA A 128 -9.38 0.84 13.59
C ALA A 128 -10.75 0.64 12.91
N LEU A 129 -10.96 -0.53 12.28
CA LEU A 129 -12.23 -0.86 11.66
C LEU A 129 -13.34 -1.09 12.69
N HIS A 130 -13.07 -1.75 13.83
CA HIS A 130 -14.05 -1.89 14.91
C HIS A 130 -14.41 -0.54 15.54
N ALA A 131 -13.43 0.35 15.72
CA ALA A 131 -13.71 1.70 16.22
C ALA A 131 -14.61 2.51 15.27
N ALA A 132 -14.39 2.36 13.94
CA ALA A 132 -15.16 3.04 12.92
C ALA A 132 -16.55 2.43 12.68
N PHE A 133 -16.68 1.12 12.90
CA PHE A 133 -17.87 0.32 12.58
C PHE A 133 -18.20 -0.66 13.72
N PRO A 134 -18.61 -0.19 14.91
CA PRO A 134 -18.77 -1.04 16.10
C PRO A 134 -19.81 -2.15 15.94
N GLU A 135 -20.81 -1.93 15.10
CA GLU A 135 -21.90 -2.90 14.86
C GLU A 135 -21.62 -3.83 13.67
N ARG A 136 -20.51 -3.62 12.93
CA ARG A 136 -20.18 -4.43 11.75
C ARG A 136 -19.32 -5.62 12.14
N GLU A 137 -19.62 -6.76 11.57
CA GLU A 137 -18.71 -7.89 11.63
C GLU A 137 -17.44 -7.60 10.80
N ILE A 138 -16.27 -7.71 11.43
CA ILE A 138 -14.96 -7.55 10.78
C ILE A 138 -14.29 -8.92 10.68
N ILE A 139 -14.00 -9.34 9.45
CA ILE A 139 -13.37 -10.62 9.13
C ILE A 139 -11.98 -10.35 8.59
N ASP A 140 -10.95 -10.65 9.36
CA ASP A 140 -9.57 -10.42 9.01
C ASP A 140 -8.83 -11.72 8.64
N LEU A 141 -8.15 -11.74 7.50
CA LEU A 141 -7.39 -12.89 7.02
C LEU A 141 -5.98 -12.48 6.57
N ALA A 142 -4.99 -13.28 6.93
CA ALA A 142 -3.64 -13.19 6.38
C ALA A 142 -3.55 -13.98 5.07
N CYS A 143 -2.92 -13.39 4.05
CA CYS A 143 -2.69 -14.02 2.77
C CYS A 143 -1.19 -14.03 2.43
N PRO A 144 -0.36 -14.84 3.12
CA PRO A 144 1.10 -14.79 2.98
C PRO A 144 1.61 -15.23 1.61
N GLU A 145 0.85 -16.04 0.89
CA GLU A 145 1.23 -16.53 -0.44
C GLU A 145 1.10 -15.47 -1.55
N PHE A 146 0.30 -14.43 -1.35
CA PHE A 146 -0.03 -13.49 -2.43
C PHE A 146 1.17 -12.65 -2.86
N VAL A 147 1.91 -12.06 -1.91
CA VAL A 147 3.07 -11.21 -2.26
C VAL A 147 4.13 -11.99 -3.05
N PRO A 148 4.61 -13.18 -2.62
CA PRO A 148 5.56 -13.96 -3.39
C PRO A 148 5.07 -14.34 -4.80
N LEU A 149 3.80 -14.69 -4.95
CA LEU A 149 3.20 -15.00 -6.26
C LEU A 149 3.20 -13.77 -7.17
N ILE A 150 2.75 -12.64 -6.68
CA ILE A 150 2.69 -11.40 -7.45
C ILE A 150 4.09 -10.96 -7.89
N GLU A 151 5.07 -10.97 -6.99
CA GLU A 151 6.45 -10.59 -7.30
C GLU A 151 7.14 -11.57 -8.26
N SER A 152 6.68 -12.82 -8.31
CA SER A 152 7.11 -13.83 -9.29
C SER A 152 6.36 -13.76 -10.63
N GLY A 153 5.44 -12.77 -10.80
CA GLY A 153 4.72 -12.54 -12.05
C GLY A 153 3.40 -13.30 -12.21
N HIS A 154 2.92 -14.01 -11.17
CA HIS A 154 1.62 -14.66 -11.17
C HIS A 154 0.52 -13.64 -10.86
N ILE A 155 0.11 -12.85 -11.86
CA ILE A 155 -0.82 -11.73 -11.70
C ILE A 155 -2.11 -11.87 -12.53
N SER A 156 -2.15 -12.81 -13.48
CA SER A 156 -3.34 -13.04 -14.30
C SER A 156 -4.43 -13.76 -13.51
N ALA A 157 -5.68 -13.34 -13.72
CA ALA A 157 -6.84 -14.04 -13.12
C ALA A 157 -7.01 -15.49 -13.60
N ASP A 158 -6.39 -15.85 -14.74
CA ASP A 158 -6.40 -17.20 -15.30
C ASP A 158 -5.16 -18.02 -14.85
N ASP A 159 -4.26 -17.46 -14.04
CA ASP A 159 -3.08 -18.17 -13.54
C ASP A 159 -3.50 -19.24 -12.52
N PRO A 160 -3.18 -20.54 -12.76
CA PRO A 160 -3.63 -21.62 -11.88
C PRO A 160 -3.05 -21.55 -10.46
N LEU A 161 -1.80 -21.04 -10.31
CA LEU A 161 -1.17 -20.93 -8.99
C LEU A 161 -1.80 -19.83 -8.18
N LEU A 162 -2.04 -18.68 -8.80
CA LEU A 162 -2.75 -17.57 -8.16
C LEU A 162 -4.18 -17.95 -7.80
N THR A 163 -4.93 -18.56 -8.74
CA THR A 163 -6.32 -18.97 -8.51
C THR A 163 -6.43 -19.95 -7.33
N ALA A 164 -5.55 -20.96 -7.28
CA ALA A 164 -5.53 -21.92 -6.18
C ALA A 164 -5.18 -21.26 -4.83
N ALA A 165 -4.26 -20.30 -4.81
CA ALA A 165 -3.92 -19.55 -3.60
C ALA A 165 -5.08 -18.67 -3.14
N VAL A 166 -5.76 -17.99 -4.06
CA VAL A 166 -6.95 -17.17 -3.79
C VAL A 166 -8.07 -18.03 -3.20
N GLU A 167 -8.37 -19.19 -3.80
CA GLU A 167 -9.38 -20.11 -3.30
C GLU A 167 -9.09 -20.60 -1.87
N ARG A 168 -7.86 -21.02 -1.60
CA ARG A 168 -7.45 -21.47 -0.26
C ARG A 168 -7.58 -20.37 0.78
N ALA A 169 -7.01 -19.20 0.46
CA ALA A 169 -6.94 -18.10 1.41
C ALA A 169 -8.32 -17.49 1.69
N LEU A 170 -9.17 -17.36 0.67
CA LEU A 170 -10.42 -16.62 0.78
C LEU A 170 -11.65 -17.49 1.01
N ALA A 171 -11.54 -18.83 1.07
CA ALA A 171 -12.67 -19.70 1.35
C ALA A 171 -13.44 -19.34 2.63
N PRO A 172 -12.77 -19.02 3.78
CA PRO A 172 -13.48 -18.59 4.99
C PRO A 172 -14.24 -17.28 4.80
N LEU A 173 -13.68 -16.36 4.00
CA LEU A 173 -14.31 -15.08 3.71
C LEU A 173 -15.51 -15.23 2.80
N LYS A 174 -15.41 -16.06 1.77
CA LYS A 174 -16.51 -16.37 0.85
C LYS A 174 -17.71 -16.97 1.58
N ALA A 175 -17.47 -17.86 2.55
CA ALA A 175 -18.52 -18.46 3.37
C ALA A 175 -19.30 -17.44 4.22
N ARG A 176 -18.69 -16.28 4.55
CA ARG A 176 -19.29 -15.20 5.37
C ARG A 176 -19.96 -14.10 4.53
N GLN A 177 -19.82 -14.17 3.21
CA GLN A 177 -20.44 -13.24 2.24
C GLN A 177 -20.24 -11.76 2.60
N PRO A 178 -18.99 -11.25 2.65
CA PRO A 178 -18.74 -9.85 2.92
C PRO A 178 -19.31 -8.98 1.81
N GLY A 179 -19.90 -7.84 2.16
CA GLY A 179 -20.34 -6.87 1.15
C GLY A 179 -19.19 -6.00 0.65
N THR A 180 -18.12 -5.91 1.43
CA THR A 180 -16.90 -5.13 1.10
C THR A 180 -15.66 -5.89 1.56
N LEU A 181 -14.61 -5.87 0.75
CA LEU A 181 -13.30 -6.41 1.06
C LEU A 181 -12.24 -5.33 0.92
N LEU A 182 -11.57 -5.01 2.03
CA LEU A 182 -10.38 -4.16 2.05
C LEU A 182 -9.15 -4.96 1.67
N LEU A 183 -8.46 -4.54 0.62
CA LEU A 183 -7.16 -5.04 0.21
C LEU A 183 -6.08 -4.27 0.99
N GLY A 184 -5.78 -4.72 2.22
CA GLY A 184 -4.92 -4.04 3.18
C GLY A 184 -3.41 -4.18 2.91
N CYS A 185 -3.03 -4.90 1.86
CA CYS A 185 -1.68 -4.94 1.31
C CYS A 185 -1.66 -4.29 -0.07
N THR A 186 -0.68 -3.45 -0.31
CA THR A 186 -0.52 -2.69 -1.56
C THR A 186 -0.40 -3.57 -2.82
N HIS A 187 0.16 -4.76 -2.68
CA HIS A 187 0.25 -5.71 -3.79
C HIS A 187 -1.11 -6.26 -4.22
N TYR A 188 -2.08 -6.38 -3.30
CA TYR A 188 -3.29 -7.16 -3.58
C TYR A 188 -4.23 -6.51 -4.60
N GLY A 189 -4.10 -5.20 -4.80
CA GLY A 189 -4.79 -4.51 -5.89
C GLY A 189 -4.41 -5.04 -7.28
N ILE A 190 -3.17 -5.54 -7.45
CA ILE A 190 -2.68 -6.09 -8.72
C ILE A 190 -3.46 -7.36 -9.12
N VAL A 191 -3.89 -8.14 -8.15
CA VAL A 191 -4.64 -9.40 -8.35
C VAL A 191 -6.13 -9.25 -8.03
N GLY A 192 -6.64 -8.04 -8.03
CA GLY A 192 -8.03 -7.73 -7.73
C GLY A 192 -9.03 -8.49 -8.60
N ASP A 193 -8.72 -8.70 -9.88
CA ASP A 193 -9.57 -9.45 -10.81
C ASP A 193 -9.70 -10.92 -10.39
N ALA A 194 -8.63 -11.57 -9.98
CA ALA A 194 -8.65 -12.95 -9.48
C ALA A 194 -9.47 -13.06 -8.18
N ILE A 195 -9.30 -12.09 -7.27
CA ILE A 195 -10.07 -12.01 -6.02
C ILE A 195 -11.55 -11.82 -6.32
N SER A 196 -11.89 -10.88 -7.22
CA SER A 196 -13.27 -10.59 -7.63
C SER A 196 -13.91 -11.78 -8.34
N ALA A 197 -13.17 -12.49 -9.19
CA ALA A 197 -13.67 -13.69 -9.88
C ALA A 197 -14.04 -14.79 -8.88
N TYR A 198 -13.24 -14.96 -7.81
CA TYR A 198 -13.52 -15.97 -6.79
C TYR A 198 -14.66 -15.57 -5.85
N LEU A 199 -14.65 -14.35 -5.30
CA LEU A 199 -15.64 -13.91 -4.31
C LEU A 199 -17.00 -13.57 -4.92
N GLY A 200 -17.02 -13.17 -6.18
CA GLY A 200 -18.20 -12.65 -6.88
C GLY A 200 -18.16 -11.12 -7.01
N ARG A 201 -18.79 -10.62 -8.08
CA ARG A 201 -18.79 -9.18 -8.43
C ARG A 201 -19.61 -8.31 -7.46
N ASP A 202 -20.44 -8.93 -6.62
CA ASP A 202 -21.22 -8.22 -5.61
C ASP A 202 -20.36 -7.79 -4.40
N VAL A 203 -19.17 -8.38 -4.22
CA VAL A 203 -18.21 -7.98 -3.20
C VAL A 203 -17.43 -6.77 -3.69
N ARG A 204 -17.62 -5.63 -3.03
CA ARG A 204 -16.88 -4.40 -3.35
C ARG A 204 -15.43 -4.52 -2.88
N LEU A 205 -14.48 -4.49 -3.79
CA LEU A 205 -13.07 -4.40 -3.44
C LEU A 205 -12.69 -2.93 -3.18
N VAL A 206 -11.93 -2.69 -2.11
CA VAL A 206 -11.38 -1.38 -1.74
C VAL A 206 -9.87 -1.52 -1.61
N SER A 207 -9.14 -0.83 -2.45
CA SER A 207 -7.67 -0.85 -2.44
C SER A 207 -7.15 0.17 -1.42
N ALA A 208 -6.36 -0.29 -0.45
CA ALA A 208 -5.72 0.59 0.54
C ALA A 208 -4.78 1.61 -0.11
N SER A 209 -4.13 1.25 -1.22
CA SER A 209 -3.26 2.13 -2.01
C SER A 209 -4.04 3.27 -2.64
N GLU A 210 -5.17 2.96 -3.28
CA GLU A 210 -6.05 3.97 -3.90
C GLU A 210 -6.65 4.90 -2.85
N CYS A 211 -7.00 4.37 -1.67
CA CYS A 211 -7.47 5.17 -0.55
C CYS A 211 -6.43 6.21 -0.12
N ALA A 212 -5.16 5.78 0.05
CA ALA A 212 -4.08 6.70 0.44
C ALA A 212 -3.79 7.75 -0.64
N ALA A 213 -3.82 7.36 -1.91
CA ALA A 213 -3.64 8.30 -3.02
C ALA A 213 -4.79 9.31 -3.10
N SER A 214 -6.04 8.88 -2.92
CA SER A 214 -7.21 9.76 -2.90
C SER A 214 -7.17 10.75 -1.72
N GLU A 215 -6.82 10.28 -0.52
CA GLU A 215 -6.66 11.15 0.64
C GLU A 215 -5.54 12.19 0.41
N MET A 216 -4.42 11.77 -0.17
CA MET A 216 -3.32 12.68 -0.50
C MET A 216 -3.75 13.74 -1.51
N ARG A 217 -4.46 13.36 -2.57
CA ARG A 217 -5.05 14.33 -3.53
C ARG A 217 -5.89 15.37 -2.81
N ASP A 218 -6.80 14.93 -1.94
CA ASP A 218 -7.71 15.83 -1.24
C ASP A 218 -6.96 16.79 -0.29
N ARG A 219 -5.89 16.31 0.37
CA ARG A 219 -4.99 17.12 1.20
C ARG A 219 -4.26 18.17 0.38
N LEU A 220 -3.69 17.80 -0.77
CA LEU A 220 -2.96 18.71 -1.65
C LEU A 220 -3.88 19.79 -2.23
N VAL A 221 -5.08 19.41 -2.68
CA VAL A 221 -6.07 20.34 -3.22
C VAL A 221 -6.54 21.31 -2.16
N SER A 222 -6.93 20.82 -0.98
CA SER A 222 -7.44 21.67 0.11
C SER A 222 -6.40 22.64 0.68
N SER A 223 -5.11 22.27 0.63
CA SER A 223 -4.01 23.12 1.10
C SER A 223 -3.43 24.03 0.01
N GLY A 224 -3.89 23.93 -1.23
CA GLY A 224 -3.32 24.67 -2.37
C GLY A 224 -1.89 24.26 -2.73
N MET A 225 -1.47 23.07 -2.34
CA MET A 225 -0.11 22.54 -2.58
C MET A 225 0.02 21.72 -3.87
N THR A 226 -0.89 21.90 -4.81
CA THR A 226 -0.84 21.24 -6.13
C THR A 226 0.17 21.92 -7.04
N GLY A 227 0.83 21.14 -7.91
CA GLY A 227 1.72 21.64 -8.97
C GLY A 227 2.90 20.74 -9.24
N GLY A 228 3.39 20.81 -10.45
CA GLY A 228 4.52 20.03 -10.94
C GLY A 228 4.55 19.99 -12.47
N GLU A 229 5.31 19.06 -13.01
CA GLU A 229 5.47 18.82 -14.44
C GLU A 229 5.19 17.34 -14.81
N GLY A 230 4.57 16.60 -13.91
CA GLY A 230 4.26 15.19 -14.11
C GLY A 230 5.48 14.25 -14.09
N ARG A 231 6.60 14.69 -13.53
CA ARG A 231 7.82 13.86 -13.48
C ARG A 231 7.73 12.82 -12.38
N THR A 232 8.32 11.64 -12.62
CA THR A 232 8.50 10.61 -11.61
C THR A 232 9.96 10.20 -11.53
N GLN A 233 10.50 10.16 -10.30
CA GLN A 233 11.80 9.59 -9.98
C GLN A 233 11.56 8.28 -9.21
N TYR A 234 12.26 7.22 -9.60
CA TYR A 234 12.18 5.93 -8.95
C TYR A 234 13.49 5.62 -8.23
N LEU A 235 13.41 5.38 -6.94
CA LEU A 235 14.53 5.04 -6.07
C LEU A 235 14.28 3.66 -5.46
N THR A 236 15.33 2.86 -5.32
CA THR A 236 15.25 1.56 -4.63
C THR A 236 16.52 1.27 -3.85
N SER A 237 16.38 0.67 -2.67
CA SER A 237 17.51 0.14 -1.90
C SER A 237 17.96 -1.26 -2.37
N GLY A 238 17.21 -1.87 -3.29
CA GLY A 238 17.52 -3.15 -3.93
C GLY A 238 18.21 -2.99 -5.30
N SER A 239 18.11 -4.02 -6.13
CA SER A 239 18.60 -3.97 -7.50
C SER A 239 17.77 -2.99 -8.33
N ALA A 240 18.40 -1.96 -8.89
CA ALA A 240 17.74 -0.99 -9.77
C ALA A 240 17.22 -1.63 -11.07
N GLU A 241 17.94 -2.63 -11.58
CA GLU A 241 17.55 -3.36 -12.79
C GLU A 241 16.28 -4.19 -12.53
N ASP A 242 16.24 -4.97 -11.45
CA ASP A 242 15.07 -5.79 -11.11
C ASP A 242 13.88 -4.92 -10.76
N PHE A 243 14.11 -3.82 -10.01
CA PHE A 243 13.06 -2.86 -9.71
C PHE A 243 12.44 -2.29 -11.00
N SER A 244 13.27 -1.86 -11.95
CA SER A 244 12.80 -1.27 -13.21
C SER A 244 11.94 -2.25 -14.01
N LYS A 245 12.35 -3.54 -14.08
CA LYS A 245 11.58 -4.59 -14.75
C LYS A 245 10.19 -4.80 -14.13
N VAL A 246 10.15 -4.95 -12.81
CA VAL A 246 8.89 -5.19 -12.08
C VAL A 246 7.99 -3.96 -12.14
N ALA A 247 8.56 -2.76 -11.99
CA ALA A 247 7.82 -1.51 -12.07
C ALA A 247 7.19 -1.32 -13.45
N SER A 248 7.91 -1.67 -14.53
CA SER A 248 7.37 -1.62 -15.89
C SER A 248 6.15 -2.50 -16.06
N VAL A 249 6.17 -3.71 -15.49
CA VAL A 249 5.02 -4.62 -15.53
C VAL A 249 3.82 -4.07 -14.73
N ILE A 250 4.05 -3.61 -13.48
CA ILE A 250 2.98 -3.12 -12.61
C ILE A 250 2.32 -1.85 -13.15
N LEU A 251 3.14 -0.93 -13.69
CA LEU A 251 2.65 0.35 -14.20
C LEU A 251 2.17 0.28 -15.65
N GLY A 252 2.50 -0.80 -16.38
CA GLY A 252 2.22 -0.93 -17.79
C GLY A 252 2.98 0.11 -18.63
N MET A 253 4.21 0.43 -18.23
CA MET A 253 5.06 1.46 -18.85
C MET A 253 6.40 0.85 -19.24
N ASP A 254 6.86 1.18 -20.45
CA ASP A 254 8.22 0.87 -20.88
C ASP A 254 9.22 1.92 -20.35
N ASP A 255 10.50 1.57 -20.34
CA ASP A 255 11.62 2.49 -20.05
C ASP A 255 11.66 3.09 -18.62
N ILE A 256 11.08 2.44 -17.62
CA ILE A 256 11.27 2.84 -16.22
C ILE A 256 12.74 2.62 -15.86
N ARG A 257 13.36 3.64 -15.27
CA ARG A 257 14.73 3.60 -14.78
C ARG A 257 14.75 3.99 -13.31
N ALA A 258 15.10 3.02 -12.47
CA ALA A 258 15.30 3.26 -11.06
C ALA A 258 16.76 3.58 -10.76
N GLU A 259 16.98 4.37 -9.74
CA GLU A 259 18.27 4.67 -9.16
C GLU A 259 18.46 3.84 -7.89
N HIS A 260 19.64 3.22 -7.74
CA HIS A 260 19.98 2.47 -6.54
C HIS A 260 20.43 3.41 -5.42
N ILE A 261 19.78 3.28 -4.29
CA ILE A 261 20.16 3.94 -3.03
C ILE A 261 20.62 2.85 -2.06
N PRO A 262 21.82 2.95 -1.48
CA PRO A 262 22.30 1.94 -0.53
C PRO A 262 21.29 1.74 0.60
N PRO A 263 21.02 0.49 1.02
CA PRO A 263 20.13 0.21 2.15
C PRO A 263 20.62 0.91 3.41
N MET A 264 19.70 1.53 4.13
CA MET A 264 20.00 2.15 5.42
C MET A 264 20.26 1.05 6.45
N GLU A 265 21.39 1.16 7.18
CA GLU A 265 21.68 0.26 8.29
C GLU A 265 20.68 0.52 9.43
N VAL A 266 20.02 -0.55 9.90
CA VAL A 266 19.15 -0.47 11.08
C VAL A 266 20.03 -0.66 12.30
N GLU A 267 20.40 0.44 12.97
CA GLU A 267 21.00 0.33 14.30
C GLU A 267 19.94 -0.18 15.28
N TYR A 268 20.13 -1.37 15.79
CA TYR A 268 19.34 -1.91 16.88
C TYR A 268 19.79 -1.23 18.19
N ILE A 269 19.01 -0.27 18.66
CA ILE A 269 19.19 0.34 19.99
C ILE A 269 18.47 -0.54 21.02
#